data_3d365a291a5a5ec6394c8bd181789e76
#
_entry.id   3d365a291a5a5ec6394c8bd181789e76
#
_cell.length_a   1.000
_cell.length_b   1.000
_cell.length_c   1.000
_cell.angle_alpha   90.00
_cell.angle_beta   90.00
_cell.angle_gamma   90.00
#
_symmetry.space_group_name_H-M   'P 1'
#
loop_
_entity.id
_entity.type
_entity.pdbx_description
1 polymer ?
#
loop_
_entity_poly.entity_id
_entity_poly.type
_entity_poly.pdbx_seq_one_letter_code
_entity_poly.pdbx_strand_id
1 'polypeptide(L)'
;IKEPIPGLDIPELVRYGKERNVGLVLWTLWNPLDKELDEILDVYEKWGIKGIKVDFMQRSDQYMVNFYERVGKAAMERKLLVDFHGSFKPSGLQKKYPNVMTFEGVLGLEHDKDSRDINPVHDLILPFTRMVAGPMDYTPGAVNNATAEDFYINFVHPISLGTRAHQAALYVVYESPLQMLADSPSNYYKAPEFASFISRIPTIWEDTKAITAKIGEQLVIARKNGKNWYLAGLTDWNARNIEVKLDFLEASKYKMEIFKDGVNADVYASDFKTEEVMVSKDELINITMAKGGGWAAILTPVE
;
A
#
# COMPACT_ATOMS: atom_id res chain seq x y z
N ILE A 1 -9.23 18.41 19.06
CA ILE A 1 -8.31 18.14 17.94
C ILE A 1 -7.56 19.40 17.47
N LYS A 2 -7.92 20.58 17.98
CA LYS A 2 -7.18 21.86 17.76
C LYS A 2 -6.03 22.08 18.75
N GLU A 3 -5.94 21.25 19.77
CA GLU A 3 -4.89 21.31 20.79
C GLU A 3 -4.24 19.93 20.96
N PRO A 4 -2.92 19.84 20.92
CA PRO A 4 -2.23 18.59 21.21
C PRO A 4 -2.34 18.23 22.71
N ILE A 5 -2.23 16.96 23.02
CA ILE A 5 -2.16 16.50 24.42
C ILE A 5 -0.85 17.01 25.07
N PRO A 6 -0.82 17.17 26.41
CA PRO A 6 0.40 17.53 27.10
C PRO A 6 1.56 16.60 26.76
N GLY A 7 2.71 17.18 26.41
CA GLY A 7 3.91 16.44 26.01
C GLY A 7 4.01 16.11 24.51
N LEU A 8 3.02 16.44 23.70
CA LEU A 8 3.07 16.32 22.24
C LEU A 8 3.22 17.71 21.61
N ASP A 9 4.38 18.01 21.07
CA ASP A 9 4.68 19.25 20.36
C ASP A 9 4.60 19.04 18.84
N ILE A 10 3.43 19.35 18.25
CA ILE A 10 3.22 19.19 16.81
C ILE A 10 4.13 20.09 15.96
N PRO A 11 4.29 21.40 16.27
CA PRO A 11 5.24 22.26 15.58
C PRO A 11 6.67 21.71 15.57
N GLU A 12 7.15 21.16 16.69
CA GLU A 12 8.47 20.54 16.77
C GLU A 12 8.56 19.29 15.92
N LEU A 13 7.54 18.43 15.92
CA LEU A 13 7.49 17.25 15.04
C LEU A 13 7.50 17.63 13.57
N VAL A 14 6.78 18.68 13.17
CA VAL A 14 6.80 19.22 11.82
C VAL A 14 8.19 19.72 11.44
N ARG A 15 8.85 20.46 12.34
CA ARG A 15 10.24 20.92 12.12
C ARG A 15 11.19 19.75 11.93
N TYR A 16 11.13 18.77 12.82
CA TYR A 16 11.96 17.55 12.77
C TYR A 16 11.72 16.74 11.47
N GLY A 17 10.47 16.59 11.07
CA GLY A 17 10.10 15.92 9.81
C GLY A 17 10.62 16.68 8.59
N LYS A 18 10.48 18.01 8.57
CA LYS A 18 10.95 18.85 7.47
C LYS A 18 12.45 18.73 7.23
N GLU A 19 13.27 18.65 8.29
CA GLU A 19 14.73 18.43 8.19
C GLU A 19 15.08 17.09 7.54
N ARG A 20 14.15 16.14 7.51
CA ARG A 20 14.30 14.78 6.95
C ARG A 20 13.48 14.56 5.69
N ASN A 21 12.91 15.63 5.13
CA ASN A 21 12.00 15.59 3.99
C ASN A 21 10.77 14.69 4.24
N VAL A 22 10.26 14.68 5.48
CA VAL A 22 9.06 13.93 5.88
C VAL A 22 7.96 14.90 6.27
N GLY A 23 6.79 14.80 5.62
CA GLY A 23 5.60 15.56 5.97
C GLY A 23 4.76 14.83 7.01
N LEU A 24 4.12 15.57 7.94
CA LEU A 24 3.18 15.01 8.90
C LEU A 24 1.77 14.99 8.33
N VAL A 25 1.10 13.85 8.48
CA VAL A 25 -0.34 13.68 8.25
C VAL A 25 -1.00 13.36 9.60
N LEU A 26 -2.06 14.06 9.94
CA LEU A 26 -2.78 13.84 11.21
C LEU A 26 -4.04 13.03 10.95
N TRP A 27 -4.26 12.03 11.81
CA TRP A 27 -5.50 11.27 11.85
C TRP A 27 -6.57 12.02 12.66
N THR A 28 -7.82 12.01 12.18
CA THR A 28 -8.95 12.66 12.85
C THR A 28 -10.25 11.93 12.58
N LEU A 29 -11.18 12.02 13.54
CA LEU A 29 -12.55 11.56 13.37
C LEU A 29 -13.35 12.55 12.51
N TRP A 30 -14.25 12.04 11.65
CA TRP A 30 -15.07 12.88 10.79
C TRP A 30 -16.00 13.82 11.55
N ASN A 31 -16.64 13.35 12.62
CA ASN A 31 -17.68 14.12 13.33
C ASN A 31 -17.12 15.38 14.02
N PRO A 32 -16.05 15.35 14.83
CA PRO A 32 -15.45 16.59 15.33
C PRO A 32 -14.90 17.47 14.21
N LEU A 33 -14.35 16.90 13.13
CA LEU A 33 -13.88 17.68 11.99
C LEU A 33 -15.02 18.41 11.29
N ASP A 34 -16.17 17.77 11.09
CA ASP A 34 -17.33 18.38 10.41
C ASP A 34 -17.92 19.58 11.18
N LYS A 35 -17.87 19.57 12.50
CA LYS A 35 -18.39 20.63 13.36
C LYS A 35 -17.60 21.93 13.27
N GLU A 36 -16.28 21.84 13.09
CA GLU A 36 -15.37 22.96 13.13
C GLU A 36 -14.33 22.89 11.98
N LEU A 37 -14.78 22.50 10.78
CA LEU A 37 -13.92 22.14 9.65
C LEU A 37 -12.87 23.22 9.35
N ASP A 38 -13.29 24.45 9.13
CA ASP A 38 -12.39 25.54 8.74
C ASP A 38 -11.41 25.88 9.86
N GLU A 39 -11.90 25.98 11.10
CA GLU A 39 -11.05 26.31 12.26
C GLU A 39 -9.98 25.24 12.50
N ILE A 40 -10.32 23.97 12.36
CA ILE A 40 -9.37 22.87 12.54
C ILE A 40 -8.31 22.88 11.44
N LEU A 41 -8.74 23.02 10.18
CA LEU A 41 -7.82 23.04 9.06
C LEU A 41 -6.90 24.27 9.05
N ASP A 42 -7.39 25.44 9.53
CA ASP A 42 -6.57 26.64 9.72
C ASP A 42 -5.46 26.40 10.75
N VAL A 43 -5.77 25.70 11.84
CA VAL A 43 -4.77 25.30 12.84
C VAL A 43 -3.75 24.35 12.25
N TYR A 44 -4.18 23.36 11.46
CA TYR A 44 -3.30 22.39 10.83
C TYR A 44 -2.38 23.02 9.77
N GLU A 45 -2.93 23.93 8.97
CA GLU A 45 -2.13 24.72 8.03
C GLU A 45 -1.06 25.53 8.77
N LYS A 46 -1.45 26.23 9.85
CA LYS A 46 -0.54 27.03 10.69
C LYS A 46 0.55 26.16 11.33
N TRP A 47 0.26 24.94 11.72
CA TRP A 47 1.28 23.99 12.21
C TRP A 47 2.21 23.48 11.11
N GLY A 48 1.82 23.60 9.83
CA GLY A 48 2.60 23.11 8.68
C GLY A 48 2.38 21.63 8.36
N ILE A 49 1.26 21.07 8.82
CA ILE A 49 0.81 19.70 8.49
C ILE A 49 0.67 19.57 6.97
N LYS A 50 0.89 18.38 6.44
CA LYS A 50 0.82 18.10 5.00
C LYS A 50 -0.47 17.42 4.56
N GLY A 51 -1.22 16.84 5.49
CA GLY A 51 -2.47 16.18 5.17
C GLY A 51 -3.22 15.70 6.39
N ILE A 52 -4.40 15.16 6.12
CA ILE A 52 -5.28 14.59 7.13
C ILE A 52 -5.76 13.20 6.67
N LYS A 53 -5.84 12.26 7.60
CA LYS A 53 -6.54 10.99 7.46
C LYS A 53 -7.84 11.09 8.25
N VAL A 54 -8.97 11.18 7.54
CA VAL A 54 -10.31 11.35 8.14
C VAL A 54 -10.99 10.00 8.22
N ASP A 55 -11.49 9.64 9.38
CA ASP A 55 -11.92 8.27 9.66
C ASP A 55 -13.30 8.14 10.29
N PHE A 56 -13.82 6.90 10.27
CA PHE A 56 -15.08 6.45 10.87
C PHE A 56 -16.34 7.06 10.27
N MET A 57 -16.37 7.38 8.99
CA MET A 57 -17.58 7.86 8.33
C MET A 57 -18.72 6.82 8.36
N GLN A 58 -18.45 5.57 8.06
CA GLN A 58 -19.34 4.40 8.19
C GLN A 58 -20.79 4.62 7.71
N ARG A 59 -20.98 5.56 6.80
CA ARG A 59 -22.27 5.90 6.18
C ARG A 59 -22.06 6.45 4.78
N SER A 60 -23.09 6.35 3.92
CA SER A 60 -23.03 6.77 2.51
C SER A 60 -24.29 7.50 2.06
N ASP A 61 -24.98 8.18 3.00
CA ASP A 61 -26.12 9.04 2.69
C ASP A 61 -25.66 10.39 2.10
N GLN A 62 -26.62 11.19 1.66
CA GLN A 62 -26.35 12.49 1.01
C GLN A 62 -25.56 13.45 1.90
N TYR A 63 -25.78 13.41 3.22
CA TYR A 63 -25.03 14.25 4.15
C TYR A 63 -23.54 13.92 4.12
N MET A 64 -23.21 12.64 4.17
CA MET A 64 -21.83 12.16 4.14
C MET A 64 -21.17 12.42 2.78
N VAL A 65 -21.89 12.22 1.67
CA VAL A 65 -21.37 12.56 0.34
C VAL A 65 -21.01 14.05 0.25
N ASN A 66 -21.87 14.91 0.78
CA ASN A 66 -21.59 16.36 0.86
C ASN A 66 -20.42 16.68 1.79
N PHE A 67 -20.24 15.91 2.88
CA PHE A 67 -19.10 16.07 3.79
C PHE A 67 -17.77 15.77 3.08
N TYR A 68 -17.67 14.68 2.34
CA TYR A 68 -16.45 14.38 1.57
C TYR A 68 -16.07 15.54 0.63
N GLU A 69 -17.07 16.13 -0.03
CA GLU A 69 -16.85 17.24 -0.94
C GLU A 69 -16.39 18.50 -0.20
N ARG A 70 -17.02 18.82 0.94
CA ARG A 70 -16.61 19.96 1.77
C ARG A 70 -15.18 19.82 2.27
N VAL A 71 -14.81 18.64 2.79
CA VAL A 71 -13.45 18.37 3.27
C VAL A 71 -12.44 18.44 2.13
N GLY A 72 -12.71 17.80 0.99
CA GLY A 72 -11.81 17.83 -0.16
C GLY A 72 -11.52 19.25 -0.63
N LYS A 73 -12.57 20.11 -0.70
CA LYS A 73 -12.44 21.52 -1.06
C LYS A 73 -11.66 22.32 -0.01
N ALA A 74 -12.07 22.28 1.25
CA ALA A 74 -11.46 23.06 2.32
C ALA A 74 -9.99 22.70 2.55
N ALA A 75 -9.65 21.41 2.44
CA ALA A 75 -8.27 20.93 2.52
C ALA A 75 -7.44 21.37 1.30
N MET A 76 -8.02 21.39 0.09
CA MET A 76 -7.35 21.86 -1.12
C MET A 76 -6.97 23.35 -1.01
N GLU A 77 -7.87 24.18 -0.50
CA GLU A 77 -7.63 25.61 -0.28
C GLU A 77 -6.42 25.86 0.65
N ARG A 78 -6.14 24.92 1.57
CA ARG A 78 -5.03 24.94 2.52
C ARG A 78 -3.84 24.07 2.12
N LYS A 79 -3.84 23.51 0.89
CA LYS A 79 -2.78 22.64 0.36
C LYS A 79 -2.53 21.39 1.23
N LEU A 80 -3.60 20.85 1.81
CA LEU A 80 -3.57 19.63 2.62
C LEU A 80 -4.00 18.44 1.77
N LEU A 81 -3.27 17.34 1.85
CA LEU A 81 -3.65 16.04 1.32
C LEU A 81 -4.76 15.43 2.18
N VAL A 82 -5.61 14.60 1.58
CA VAL A 82 -6.70 13.91 2.28
C VAL A 82 -6.67 12.43 1.95
N ASP A 83 -6.70 11.61 3.00
CA ASP A 83 -7.02 10.20 2.97
C ASP A 83 -8.34 9.98 3.70
N PHE A 84 -9.30 9.30 3.08
CA PHE A 84 -10.58 8.95 3.70
C PHE A 84 -10.58 7.48 4.12
N HIS A 85 -10.61 7.23 5.42
CA HIS A 85 -10.66 5.90 6.04
C HIS A 85 -12.02 5.66 6.72
N GLY A 86 -12.44 4.41 6.93
CA GLY A 86 -13.82 4.14 7.35
C GLY A 86 -14.85 4.68 6.34
N SER A 87 -14.50 4.68 5.06
CA SER A 87 -15.19 5.38 3.98
C SER A 87 -15.75 4.40 2.95
N PHE A 88 -16.63 4.89 2.07
CA PHE A 88 -16.99 4.13 0.87
C PHE A 88 -15.88 4.21 -0.19
N LYS A 89 -15.96 3.35 -1.24
CA LYS A 89 -15.05 3.36 -2.38
C LYS A 89 -15.05 4.70 -3.14
N PRO A 90 -13.99 5.06 -3.87
CA PRO A 90 -13.93 6.28 -4.66
C PRO A 90 -15.11 6.42 -5.63
N SER A 91 -15.64 7.65 -5.73
CA SER A 91 -16.73 8.02 -6.64
C SER A 91 -16.31 9.06 -7.69
N GLY A 92 -15.00 9.28 -7.87
CA GLY A 92 -14.44 10.28 -8.78
C GLY A 92 -14.14 11.64 -8.13
N LEU A 93 -14.28 11.77 -6.81
CA LEU A 93 -14.03 13.01 -6.08
C LEU A 93 -12.60 13.54 -6.28
N GLN A 94 -11.62 12.64 -6.39
CA GLN A 94 -10.21 12.95 -6.66
C GLN A 94 -9.97 13.62 -8.02
N LYS A 95 -10.92 13.49 -8.97
CA LYS A 95 -10.86 14.23 -10.24
C LYS A 95 -11.24 15.70 -10.08
N LYS A 96 -12.10 16.01 -9.10
CA LYS A 96 -12.51 17.37 -8.76
C LYS A 96 -11.55 18.01 -7.77
N TYR A 97 -11.07 17.26 -6.79
CA TYR A 97 -10.16 17.66 -5.74
C TYR A 97 -8.92 16.75 -5.73
N PRO A 98 -7.86 17.10 -6.50
CA PRO A 98 -6.67 16.25 -6.67
C PRO A 98 -5.87 16.03 -5.38
N ASN A 99 -6.12 16.79 -4.33
CA ASN A 99 -5.55 16.60 -3.00
C ASN A 99 -6.19 15.42 -2.24
N VAL A 100 -7.32 14.89 -2.70
CA VAL A 100 -7.90 13.64 -2.18
C VAL A 100 -7.14 12.48 -2.79
N MET A 101 -6.27 11.87 -2.01
CA MET A 101 -5.29 10.90 -2.49
C MET A 101 -5.87 9.49 -2.59
N THR A 102 -6.55 9.04 -1.53
CA THR A 102 -7.00 7.66 -1.42
C THR A 102 -8.24 7.54 -0.53
N PHE A 103 -8.89 6.38 -0.63
CA PHE A 103 -10.05 6.00 0.17
C PHE A 103 -9.85 4.56 0.65
N GLU A 104 -10.31 4.23 1.83
CA GLU A 104 -10.38 2.83 2.23
C GLU A 104 -11.43 2.10 1.38
N GLY A 105 -12.68 2.10 1.75
CA GLY A 105 -13.78 1.39 1.08
C GLY A 105 -13.43 -0.05 0.69
N VAL A 106 -12.58 -0.70 1.46
CA VAL A 106 -12.05 -2.05 1.29
C VAL A 106 -11.91 -2.72 2.65
N LEU A 107 -12.00 -4.02 2.71
CA LEU A 107 -11.59 -4.78 3.88
C LEU A 107 -10.06 -4.88 3.86
N GLY A 108 -9.40 -3.94 4.58
CA GLY A 108 -7.95 -3.76 4.56
C GLY A 108 -7.20 -4.67 5.52
N LEU A 109 -5.86 -4.64 5.43
CA LEU A 109 -4.99 -5.54 6.20
C LEU A 109 -5.13 -5.36 7.72
N GLU A 110 -5.61 -4.23 8.20
CA GLU A 110 -5.82 -4.02 9.65
C GLU A 110 -6.75 -5.05 10.29
N HIS A 111 -7.63 -5.69 9.51
CA HIS A 111 -8.54 -6.72 9.98
C HIS A 111 -7.87 -8.08 10.22
N ASP A 112 -6.60 -8.26 9.92
CA ASP A 112 -5.81 -9.41 10.38
C ASP A 112 -5.81 -9.54 11.91
N LYS A 113 -6.01 -8.44 12.61
CA LYS A 113 -6.10 -8.41 14.09
C LYS A 113 -7.31 -9.12 14.66
N ASP A 114 -8.39 -9.29 13.88
CA ASP A 114 -9.70 -9.78 14.32
C ASP A 114 -10.38 -10.77 13.36
N SER A 115 -9.82 -11.02 12.16
CA SER A 115 -10.41 -11.90 11.15
C SER A 115 -9.37 -12.75 10.42
N ARG A 116 -9.83 -13.85 9.81
CA ARG A 116 -9.06 -14.64 8.82
C ARG A 116 -9.47 -14.34 7.38
N ASP A 117 -10.35 -13.37 7.17
CA ASP A 117 -10.90 -13.06 5.85
C ASP A 117 -9.90 -12.31 4.96
N ILE A 118 -8.93 -11.63 5.59
CA ILE A 118 -7.81 -11.01 4.89
C ILE A 118 -6.75 -12.08 4.66
N ASN A 119 -6.65 -12.54 3.45
CA ASN A 119 -5.78 -13.66 3.07
C ASN A 119 -5.40 -13.58 1.58
N PRO A 120 -4.46 -14.39 1.08
CA PRO A 120 -4.00 -14.31 -0.31
C PRO A 120 -5.10 -14.41 -1.38
N VAL A 121 -6.21 -15.14 -1.12
CA VAL A 121 -7.35 -15.19 -2.05
C VAL A 121 -8.09 -13.84 -2.07
N HIS A 122 -8.35 -13.25 -0.89
CA HIS A 122 -8.93 -11.92 -0.78
C HIS A 122 -8.07 -10.89 -1.51
N ASP A 123 -6.77 -10.92 -1.29
CA ASP A 123 -5.83 -9.99 -1.92
C ASP A 123 -5.83 -10.09 -3.44
N LEU A 124 -6.06 -11.30 -3.99
CA LEU A 124 -6.18 -11.55 -5.43
C LEU A 124 -7.57 -11.23 -6.02
N ILE A 125 -8.57 -10.92 -5.19
CA ILE A 125 -9.89 -10.45 -5.64
C ILE A 125 -9.90 -8.93 -5.80
N LEU A 126 -9.23 -8.20 -4.92
CA LEU A 126 -9.25 -6.74 -4.88
C LEU A 126 -8.81 -6.05 -6.17
N PRO A 127 -7.78 -6.49 -6.90
CA PRO A 127 -7.38 -5.89 -8.18
C PRO A 127 -8.47 -5.92 -9.25
N PHE A 128 -9.36 -6.91 -9.20
CA PHE A 128 -10.45 -7.09 -10.18
C PHE A 128 -11.77 -6.47 -9.74
N THR A 129 -11.88 -6.04 -8.51
CA THR A 129 -13.12 -5.51 -7.92
C THR A 129 -12.92 -4.12 -7.36
N ARG A 130 -12.39 -3.99 -6.16
CA ARG A 130 -12.24 -2.71 -5.45
C ARG A 130 -11.36 -1.71 -6.19
N MET A 131 -10.22 -2.13 -6.74
CA MET A 131 -9.29 -1.24 -7.46
C MET A 131 -9.87 -0.64 -8.73
N VAL A 132 -10.89 -1.28 -9.34
CA VAL A 132 -11.58 -0.73 -10.52
C VAL A 132 -12.23 0.62 -10.22
N ALA A 133 -12.61 0.87 -8.96
CA ALA A 133 -13.18 2.15 -8.53
C ALA A 133 -12.11 3.25 -8.31
N GLY A 134 -10.83 2.90 -8.21
CA GLY A 134 -9.72 3.82 -7.97
C GLY A 134 -8.84 3.40 -6.79
N PRO A 135 -7.90 4.27 -6.38
CA PRO A 135 -6.91 3.96 -5.35
C PRO A 135 -7.56 3.55 -4.02
N MET A 136 -6.84 2.71 -3.25
CA MET A 136 -7.33 2.20 -1.98
C MET A 136 -6.29 2.29 -0.87
N ASP A 137 -6.73 2.69 0.32
CA ASP A 137 -5.95 2.63 1.56
C ASP A 137 -6.12 1.24 2.19
N TYR A 138 -5.39 0.27 1.63
CA TYR A 138 -5.38 -1.13 2.09
C TYR A 138 -4.42 -1.36 3.24
N THR A 139 -3.34 -0.58 3.31
CA THR A 139 -2.28 -0.65 4.31
C THR A 139 -1.51 -1.99 4.28
N PRO A 140 -0.79 -2.33 3.18
CA PRO A 140 0.04 -3.53 3.11
C PRO A 140 1.34 -3.41 3.91
N GLY A 141 2.13 -4.49 3.93
CA GLY A 141 3.51 -4.46 4.43
C GLY A 141 3.71 -5.01 5.83
N ALA A 142 2.82 -5.87 6.31
CA ALA A 142 3.04 -6.54 7.59
C ALA A 142 4.35 -7.35 7.59
N VAL A 143 5.09 -7.24 8.68
CA VAL A 143 6.37 -7.93 8.92
C VAL A 143 6.16 -9.25 9.66
N ASN A 144 5.08 -9.36 10.44
CA ASN A 144 4.70 -10.57 11.12
C ASN A 144 3.76 -11.38 10.22
N ASN A 145 4.26 -12.47 9.62
CA ASN A 145 3.57 -13.25 8.60
C ASN A 145 3.36 -14.69 9.05
N ALA A 146 2.26 -15.31 8.66
CA ALA A 146 1.93 -16.69 9.00
C ALA A 146 1.41 -17.49 7.80
N THR A 147 1.65 -18.79 7.83
CA THR A 147 0.98 -19.76 6.98
C THR A 147 -0.50 -19.89 7.39
N ALA A 148 -1.31 -20.59 6.59
CA ALA A 148 -2.69 -20.85 6.95
C ALA A 148 -2.83 -21.67 8.25
N GLU A 149 -1.86 -22.54 8.51
CA GLU A 149 -1.80 -23.43 9.67
C GLU A 149 -1.38 -22.70 10.94
N ASP A 150 -0.42 -21.78 10.84
CA ASP A 150 0.17 -21.09 12.00
C ASP A 150 -0.55 -19.81 12.40
N PHE A 151 -1.48 -19.35 11.58
CA PHE A 151 -2.22 -18.11 11.84
C PHE A 151 -3.17 -18.26 13.03
N TYR A 152 -3.14 -17.27 13.89
CA TYR A 152 -4.15 -17.06 14.94
C TYR A 152 -4.49 -15.58 15.08
N ILE A 153 -5.73 -15.29 15.47
CA ILE A 153 -6.18 -13.92 15.72
C ILE A 153 -5.44 -13.33 16.91
N ASN A 154 -4.79 -12.19 16.72
CA ASN A 154 -4.09 -11.46 17.76
C ASN A 154 -4.28 -9.96 17.58
N PHE A 155 -5.13 -9.37 18.42
CA PHE A 155 -5.48 -7.95 18.31
C PHE A 155 -4.34 -7.02 18.69
N VAL A 156 -3.43 -7.45 19.59
CA VAL A 156 -2.33 -6.60 20.09
C VAL A 156 -1.09 -6.68 19.21
N HIS A 157 -0.84 -7.86 18.64
CA HIS A 157 0.27 -8.12 17.73
C HIS A 157 -0.26 -8.81 16.47
N PRO A 158 -0.89 -8.06 15.55
CA PRO A 158 -1.48 -8.64 14.36
C PRO A 158 -0.49 -9.46 13.53
N ILE A 159 -1.02 -10.50 12.91
CA ILE A 159 -0.27 -11.42 12.05
C ILE A 159 -0.98 -11.46 10.71
N SER A 160 -0.27 -11.25 9.61
CA SER A 160 -0.86 -11.35 8.27
C SER A 160 -0.80 -12.77 7.73
N LEU A 161 -1.87 -13.20 7.08
CA LEU A 161 -1.92 -14.45 6.33
C LEU A 161 -1.17 -14.30 4.99
N GLY A 162 -0.35 -15.30 4.65
CA GLY A 162 0.50 -15.31 3.47
C GLY A 162 1.94 -14.93 3.78
N THR A 163 2.79 -14.94 2.76
CA THR A 163 4.23 -14.76 2.95
C THR A 163 4.66 -13.29 3.02
N ARG A 164 5.89 -13.06 3.49
CA ARG A 164 6.50 -11.72 3.46
C ARG A 164 6.69 -11.21 2.03
N ALA A 165 7.01 -12.10 1.09
CA ALA A 165 7.14 -11.73 -0.31
C ALA A 165 5.78 -11.37 -0.93
N HIS A 166 4.68 -11.97 -0.47
CA HIS A 166 3.32 -11.53 -0.81
C HIS A 166 3.10 -10.08 -0.40
N GLN A 167 3.43 -9.71 0.85
CA GLN A 167 3.31 -8.34 1.34
C GLN A 167 4.18 -7.35 0.53
N ALA A 168 5.39 -7.75 0.11
CA ALA A 168 6.22 -6.92 -0.76
C ALA A 168 5.58 -6.70 -2.14
N ALA A 169 5.00 -7.76 -2.72
CA ALA A 169 4.37 -7.70 -4.04
C ALA A 169 3.11 -6.81 -4.06
N LEU A 170 2.38 -6.70 -2.95
CA LEU A 170 1.20 -5.83 -2.83
C LEU A 170 1.52 -4.35 -3.11
N TYR A 171 2.73 -3.87 -2.82
CA TYR A 171 3.13 -2.49 -3.12
C TYR A 171 3.21 -2.20 -4.62
N VAL A 172 3.48 -3.21 -5.43
CA VAL A 172 3.45 -3.08 -6.89
C VAL A 172 2.05 -3.32 -7.44
N VAL A 173 1.31 -4.26 -6.86
CA VAL A 173 -0.02 -4.67 -7.35
C VAL A 173 -1.08 -3.61 -7.03
N TYR A 174 -1.10 -3.11 -5.79
CA TYR A 174 -2.13 -2.18 -5.35
C TYR A 174 -1.82 -0.73 -5.75
N GLU A 175 -2.87 0.00 -6.09
CA GLU A 175 -2.78 1.40 -6.48
C GLU A 175 -3.20 2.29 -5.30
N SER A 176 -2.26 3.10 -4.84
CA SER A 176 -2.51 4.15 -3.88
C SER A 176 -1.43 5.24 -3.98
N PRO A 177 -1.78 6.49 -4.34
CA PRO A 177 -0.81 7.59 -4.35
C PRO A 177 -0.23 7.92 -2.98
N LEU A 178 -0.93 7.52 -1.91
CA LEU A 178 -0.50 7.59 -0.52
C LEU A 178 -0.55 6.19 0.07
N GLN A 179 0.49 5.40 -0.16
CA GLN A 179 0.56 4.01 0.27
C GLN A 179 1.00 3.95 1.74
N MET A 180 0.12 3.45 2.60
CA MET A 180 0.39 3.29 4.02
C MET A 180 1.28 2.07 4.29
N LEU A 181 1.87 2.02 5.49
CA LEU A 181 2.65 0.92 6.03
C LEU A 181 1.89 0.27 7.19
N ALA A 182 1.69 -1.05 7.15
CA ALA A 182 0.92 -1.78 8.16
C ALA A 182 1.58 -1.81 9.54
N ASP A 183 2.90 -1.89 9.55
CA ASP A 183 3.63 -2.24 10.76
C ASP A 183 4.28 -1.04 11.46
N SER A 184 4.75 -1.24 12.68
CA SER A 184 5.45 -0.22 13.45
C SER A 184 6.87 0.00 12.93
N PRO A 185 7.45 1.22 13.12
CA PRO A 185 8.85 1.46 12.79
C PRO A 185 9.81 0.45 13.42
N SER A 186 9.53 0.03 14.65
CA SER A 186 10.39 -0.96 15.37
C SER A 186 10.43 -2.32 14.66
N ASN A 187 9.33 -2.74 14.04
CA ASN A 187 9.29 -3.99 13.30
C ASN A 187 10.01 -3.87 11.95
N TYR A 188 9.88 -2.73 11.26
CA TYR A 188 10.66 -2.47 10.04
C TYR A 188 12.16 -2.41 10.31
N TYR A 189 12.61 -1.89 11.46
CA TYR A 189 14.02 -1.95 11.86
C TYR A 189 14.52 -3.37 12.09
N LYS A 190 13.65 -4.32 12.47
CA LYS A 190 14.00 -5.75 12.59
C LYS A 190 13.99 -6.48 11.24
N ALA A 191 13.40 -5.90 10.21
CA ALA A 191 13.34 -6.43 8.85
C ALA A 191 13.88 -5.42 7.83
N PRO A 192 15.15 -4.99 7.94
CA PRO A 192 15.68 -3.86 7.16
C PRO A 192 15.73 -4.12 5.65
N GLU A 193 15.95 -5.36 5.23
CA GLU A 193 15.96 -5.73 3.81
C GLU A 193 14.57 -5.57 3.18
N PHE A 194 13.51 -6.04 3.87
CA PHE A 194 12.13 -5.85 3.46
C PHE A 194 11.76 -4.36 3.40
N ALA A 195 12.03 -3.62 4.48
CA ALA A 195 11.74 -2.19 4.56
C ALA A 195 12.48 -1.40 3.47
N SER A 196 13.75 -1.70 3.23
CA SER A 196 14.55 -1.10 2.15
C SER A 196 13.98 -1.41 0.77
N PHE A 197 13.51 -2.64 0.53
CA PHE A 197 12.93 -3.02 -0.75
C PHE A 197 11.64 -2.26 -1.02
N ILE A 198 10.65 -2.31 -0.12
CA ILE A 198 9.35 -1.66 -0.31
C ILE A 198 9.45 -0.14 -0.38
N SER A 199 10.40 0.49 0.33
CA SER A 199 10.60 1.95 0.30
C SER A 199 11.06 2.50 -1.06
N ARG A 200 11.54 1.64 -1.97
CA ARG A 200 11.96 2.00 -3.32
C ARG A 200 10.88 1.79 -4.38
N ILE A 201 9.73 1.25 -3.99
CA ILE A 201 8.58 1.08 -4.89
C ILE A 201 7.81 2.40 -4.94
N PRO A 202 7.61 3.00 -6.12
CA PRO A 202 6.87 4.25 -6.23
C PRO A 202 5.37 4.05 -6.03
N THR A 203 4.67 5.13 -5.76
CA THR A 203 3.21 5.14 -5.56
C THR A 203 2.42 5.61 -6.78
N ILE A 204 3.11 6.00 -7.85
CA ILE A 204 2.51 6.52 -9.10
C ILE A 204 3.10 5.74 -10.27
N TRP A 205 2.26 5.40 -11.22
CA TRP A 205 2.60 4.56 -12.35
C TRP A 205 2.29 5.24 -13.69
N GLU A 206 3.22 5.17 -14.64
CA GLU A 206 3.06 5.71 -16.00
C GLU A 206 2.47 4.68 -16.96
N ASP A 207 2.76 3.39 -16.74
CA ASP A 207 2.23 2.28 -17.53
C ASP A 207 2.00 1.04 -16.65
N THR A 208 1.05 0.20 -17.06
CA THR A 208 0.70 -1.04 -16.38
C THR A 208 0.39 -2.14 -17.40
N LYS A 209 1.07 -3.27 -17.27
CA LYS A 209 0.88 -4.47 -18.11
C LYS A 209 0.43 -5.63 -17.25
N ALA A 210 -0.77 -6.15 -17.48
CA ALA A 210 -1.20 -7.42 -16.92
C ALA A 210 -0.56 -8.55 -17.74
N ILE A 211 0.33 -9.31 -17.13
CA ILE A 211 1.03 -10.42 -17.80
C ILE A 211 0.16 -11.68 -17.75
N THR A 212 -0.30 -12.05 -16.56
CA THR A 212 -1.30 -13.09 -16.36
C THR A 212 -2.19 -12.70 -15.20
N ALA A 213 -3.48 -13.01 -15.31
CA ALA A 213 -4.45 -12.59 -14.31
C ALA A 213 -5.60 -13.58 -14.24
N LYS A 214 -5.86 -14.13 -13.05
CA LYS A 214 -6.99 -14.99 -12.75
C LYS A 214 -7.51 -14.67 -11.36
N ILE A 215 -8.71 -14.11 -11.31
CA ILE A 215 -9.32 -13.61 -10.07
C ILE A 215 -9.32 -14.68 -8.97
N GLY A 216 -8.84 -14.31 -7.79
CA GLY A 216 -8.74 -15.18 -6.61
C GLY A 216 -7.71 -16.31 -6.70
N GLU A 217 -6.95 -16.42 -7.81
CA GLU A 217 -5.98 -17.49 -7.98
C GLU A 217 -4.54 -16.98 -8.18
N GLN A 218 -4.32 -16.13 -9.16
CA GLN A 218 -2.99 -15.59 -9.46
C GLN A 218 -3.02 -14.26 -10.20
N LEU A 219 -1.96 -13.49 -10.03
CA LEU A 219 -1.75 -12.25 -10.76
C LEU A 219 -0.25 -12.06 -10.99
N VAL A 220 0.15 -11.72 -12.21
CA VAL A 220 1.47 -11.13 -12.50
C VAL A 220 1.26 -9.84 -13.26
N ILE A 221 1.85 -8.78 -12.75
CA ILE A 221 1.70 -7.42 -13.28
C ILE A 221 3.09 -6.75 -13.38
N ALA A 222 3.30 -6.00 -14.46
CA ALA A 222 4.47 -5.13 -14.62
C ALA A 222 4.01 -3.67 -14.67
N ARG A 223 4.67 -2.79 -13.91
CA ARG A 223 4.36 -1.36 -13.84
C ARG A 223 5.61 -0.52 -14.11
N LYS A 224 5.43 0.64 -14.73
CA LYS A 224 6.52 1.55 -15.10
C LYS A 224 6.46 2.84 -14.30
N ASN A 225 7.64 3.28 -13.85
CA ASN A 225 7.85 4.63 -13.34
C ASN A 225 9.22 5.13 -13.83
N GLY A 226 9.24 6.21 -14.59
CA GLY A 226 10.45 6.73 -15.25
C GLY A 226 11.09 5.69 -16.16
N LYS A 227 12.35 5.36 -15.92
CA LYS A 227 13.10 4.35 -16.68
C LYS A 227 12.96 2.93 -16.12
N ASN A 228 12.42 2.81 -14.92
CA ASN A 228 12.34 1.54 -14.19
C ASN A 228 11.02 0.81 -14.44
N TRP A 229 11.10 -0.50 -14.43
CA TRP A 229 9.96 -1.38 -14.36
C TRP A 229 9.91 -2.09 -13.01
N TYR A 230 8.70 -2.38 -12.56
CA TYR A 230 8.40 -3.08 -11.32
C TYR A 230 7.51 -4.26 -11.67
N LEU A 231 7.98 -5.46 -11.40
CA LEU A 231 7.27 -6.69 -11.71
C LEU A 231 6.84 -7.35 -10.41
N ALA A 232 5.59 -7.78 -10.31
CA ALA A 232 5.11 -8.50 -9.15
C ALA A 232 4.21 -9.67 -9.52
N GLY A 233 4.32 -10.74 -8.74
CA GLY A 233 3.48 -11.92 -8.77
C GLY A 233 2.85 -12.20 -7.42
N LEU A 234 1.58 -12.60 -7.42
CA LEU A 234 0.82 -13.07 -6.27
C LEU A 234 0.18 -14.42 -6.60
N THR A 235 0.08 -15.30 -5.61
CA THR A 235 -0.65 -16.56 -5.70
C THR A 235 -1.55 -16.78 -4.49
N ASP A 236 -2.63 -17.55 -4.68
CA ASP A 236 -3.47 -18.06 -3.62
C ASP A 236 -2.76 -19.15 -2.78
N TRP A 237 -3.49 -20.00 -2.09
CA TRP A 237 -2.94 -21.10 -1.30
C TRP A 237 -2.36 -22.27 -2.13
N ASN A 238 -2.17 -22.08 -3.44
CA ASN A 238 -1.48 -23.02 -4.32
C ASN A 238 -0.12 -22.46 -4.72
N ALA A 239 0.96 -23.19 -4.46
CA ALA A 239 2.28 -22.84 -4.97
C ALA A 239 2.27 -22.82 -6.50
N ARG A 240 2.94 -21.84 -7.11
CA ARG A 240 2.98 -21.71 -8.57
C ARG A 240 4.38 -21.39 -9.09
N ASN A 241 4.63 -21.87 -10.31
CA ASN A 241 5.74 -21.45 -11.13
C ASN A 241 5.18 -20.87 -12.43
N ILE A 242 5.40 -19.59 -12.69
CA ILE A 242 4.84 -18.87 -13.82
C ILE A 242 5.98 -18.38 -14.70
N GLU A 243 5.97 -18.80 -15.96
CA GLU A 243 6.90 -18.29 -16.97
C GLU A 243 6.44 -16.90 -17.45
N VAL A 244 7.34 -15.95 -17.44
CA VAL A 244 7.10 -14.56 -17.83
C VAL A 244 8.12 -14.14 -18.89
N LYS A 245 7.62 -13.66 -20.02
CA LYS A 245 8.44 -13.05 -21.05
C LYS A 245 8.61 -11.56 -20.77
N LEU A 246 9.85 -11.08 -20.80
CA LEU A 246 10.20 -9.69 -20.51
C LEU A 246 10.08 -8.77 -21.75
N ASP A 247 9.13 -9.02 -22.64
CA ASP A 247 8.94 -8.26 -23.89
C ASP A 247 8.39 -6.85 -23.70
N PHE A 248 7.88 -6.55 -22.51
CA PHE A 248 7.46 -5.20 -22.13
C PHE A 248 8.65 -4.24 -21.86
N LEU A 249 9.86 -4.75 -21.69
CA LEU A 249 11.05 -3.94 -21.45
C LEU A 249 11.45 -3.13 -22.71
N GLU A 250 11.94 -1.92 -22.52
CA GLU A 250 12.31 -1.00 -23.59
C GLU A 250 13.80 -1.06 -23.91
N ALA A 251 14.66 -1.03 -22.90
CA ALA A 251 16.10 -1.18 -23.06
C ALA A 251 16.51 -2.65 -23.28
N SER A 252 17.68 -2.87 -23.84
CA SER A 252 18.19 -4.20 -24.16
C SER A 252 18.56 -5.02 -22.92
N LYS A 253 19.02 -4.35 -21.85
CA LYS A 253 19.47 -4.98 -20.59
C LYS A 253 18.98 -4.24 -19.37
N TYR A 254 18.67 -5.00 -18.33
CA TYR A 254 18.25 -4.50 -17.02
C TYR A 254 18.98 -5.26 -15.90
N LYS A 255 19.29 -4.53 -14.84
CA LYS A 255 19.57 -5.10 -13.53
C LYS A 255 18.22 -5.36 -12.86
N MET A 256 17.94 -6.59 -12.48
CA MET A 256 16.72 -6.99 -11.79
C MET A 256 17.04 -7.39 -10.35
N GLU A 257 16.55 -6.61 -9.42
CA GLU A 257 16.61 -6.85 -7.98
C GLU A 257 15.32 -7.51 -7.54
N ILE A 258 15.40 -8.73 -7.04
CA ILE A 258 14.27 -9.61 -6.73
C ILE A 258 14.10 -9.73 -5.22
N PHE A 259 12.85 -9.68 -4.76
CA PHE A 259 12.41 -10.07 -3.42
C PHE A 259 11.36 -11.16 -3.59
N LYS A 260 11.63 -12.37 -3.11
CA LYS A 260 10.79 -13.54 -3.35
C LYS A 260 10.69 -14.45 -2.15
N ASP A 261 9.76 -15.39 -2.20
CA ASP A 261 9.64 -16.46 -1.21
C ASP A 261 10.96 -17.24 -1.05
N GLY A 262 11.34 -17.47 0.19
CA GLY A 262 12.46 -18.35 0.54
C GLY A 262 12.11 -19.82 0.40
N VAL A 263 13.11 -20.68 0.54
CA VAL A 263 12.95 -22.13 0.37
C VAL A 263 12.03 -22.76 1.42
N ASN A 264 11.88 -22.12 2.58
CA ASN A 264 11.03 -22.57 3.68
C ASN A 264 9.70 -21.79 3.80
N ALA A 265 9.35 -20.95 2.83
CA ALA A 265 8.19 -20.07 2.93
C ALA A 265 6.85 -20.82 3.10
N ASP A 266 6.76 -22.07 2.66
CA ASP A 266 5.61 -22.97 2.86
C ASP A 266 5.37 -23.35 4.34
N VAL A 267 6.40 -23.27 5.20
CA VAL A 267 6.35 -23.62 6.63
C VAL A 267 6.76 -22.46 7.56
N TYR A 268 7.36 -21.44 7.00
CA TYR A 268 7.75 -20.22 7.71
C TYR A 268 7.52 -19.01 6.81
N ALA A 269 6.33 -18.45 6.89
CA ALA A 269 5.84 -17.41 5.98
C ALA A 269 6.71 -16.14 5.92
N SER A 270 7.55 -15.91 6.93
CA SER A 270 8.51 -14.80 6.94
C SER A 270 9.82 -15.12 6.21
N ASP A 271 10.02 -16.36 5.71
CA ASP A 271 11.22 -16.71 4.95
C ASP A 271 11.17 -16.09 3.55
N PHE A 272 12.21 -15.37 3.21
CA PHE A 272 12.36 -14.71 1.92
C PHE A 272 13.79 -14.81 1.40
N LYS A 273 13.97 -14.54 0.13
CA LYS A 273 15.28 -14.45 -0.52
C LYS A 273 15.34 -13.19 -1.37
N THR A 274 16.48 -12.51 -1.31
CA THR A 274 16.82 -11.44 -2.25
C THR A 274 17.86 -11.94 -3.26
N GLU A 275 17.71 -11.53 -4.50
CA GLU A 275 18.65 -11.87 -5.59
C GLU A 275 18.84 -10.64 -6.48
N GLU A 276 20.00 -10.56 -7.12
CA GLU A 276 20.28 -9.60 -8.16
C GLU A 276 20.78 -10.33 -9.39
N VAL A 277 20.14 -10.11 -10.54
CA VAL A 277 20.49 -10.77 -11.79
C VAL A 277 20.43 -9.75 -12.94
N MET A 278 21.21 -10.02 -13.99
CA MET A 278 21.09 -9.30 -15.26
C MET A 278 20.11 -10.03 -16.16
N VAL A 279 19.17 -9.28 -16.74
CA VAL A 279 18.19 -9.81 -17.67
C VAL A 279 18.17 -9.00 -18.95
N SER A 280 17.72 -9.63 -20.01
CA SER A 280 17.59 -9.01 -21.32
C SER A 280 16.11 -8.84 -21.71
N LYS A 281 15.85 -7.87 -22.58
CA LYS A 281 14.54 -7.80 -23.24
C LYS A 281 14.24 -9.12 -23.96
N ASP A 282 12.98 -9.53 -23.93
CA ASP A 282 12.46 -10.78 -24.49
C ASP A 282 12.94 -12.07 -23.80
N GLU A 283 13.72 -11.97 -22.72
CA GLU A 283 14.11 -13.13 -21.92
C GLU A 283 12.90 -13.76 -21.23
N LEU A 284 12.93 -15.09 -21.08
CA LEU A 284 11.96 -15.83 -20.29
C LEU A 284 12.51 -16.05 -18.89
N ILE A 285 11.77 -15.62 -17.90
CA ILE A 285 12.08 -15.84 -16.49
C ILE A 285 11.00 -16.68 -15.82
N ASN A 286 11.35 -17.35 -14.73
CA ASN A 286 10.41 -18.11 -13.91
C ASN A 286 10.15 -17.38 -12.59
N ILE A 287 8.88 -17.08 -12.31
CA ILE A 287 8.38 -16.57 -11.04
C ILE A 287 7.87 -17.75 -10.23
N THR A 288 8.63 -18.17 -9.21
CA THR A 288 8.24 -19.24 -8.31
C THR A 288 7.72 -18.66 -7.01
N MET A 289 6.53 -19.06 -6.60
CA MET A 289 5.83 -18.59 -5.40
C MET A 289 5.37 -19.78 -4.55
N ALA A 290 5.56 -19.69 -3.25
CA ALA A 290 5.07 -20.62 -2.24
C ALA A 290 3.53 -20.52 -2.10
N LYS A 291 2.92 -21.32 -1.25
CA LYS A 291 1.50 -21.21 -0.88
C LYS A 291 1.25 -19.86 -0.19
N GLY A 292 0.24 -19.11 -0.66
CA GLY A 292 0.00 -17.74 -0.18
C GLY A 292 1.17 -16.81 -0.41
N GLY A 293 1.97 -17.11 -1.43
CA GLY A 293 3.25 -16.50 -1.70
C GLY A 293 3.21 -15.30 -2.63
N GLY A 294 4.38 -14.70 -2.77
CA GLY A 294 4.60 -13.57 -3.64
C GLY A 294 6.02 -13.50 -4.22
N TRP A 295 6.15 -12.62 -5.17
CA TRP A 295 7.39 -12.31 -5.85
C TRP A 295 7.36 -10.86 -6.33
N ALA A 296 8.40 -10.10 -6.07
CA ALA A 296 8.50 -8.72 -6.55
C ALA A 296 9.90 -8.43 -7.06
N ALA A 297 10.03 -7.57 -8.07
CA ALA A 297 11.32 -7.12 -8.57
C ALA A 297 11.30 -5.67 -9.04
N ILE A 298 12.46 -5.03 -8.90
CA ILE A 298 12.77 -3.72 -9.44
C ILE A 298 13.75 -3.92 -10.59
N LEU A 299 13.36 -3.48 -11.78
CA LEU A 299 14.16 -3.59 -13.00
C LEU A 299 14.68 -2.20 -13.40
N THR A 300 15.98 -2.01 -13.32
CA THR A 300 16.65 -0.76 -13.68
C THR A 300 17.43 -0.96 -14.97
N PRO A 301 17.24 -0.14 -16.02
CA PRO A 301 18.00 -0.27 -17.26
C PRO A 301 19.48 -0.03 -17.02
N VAL A 302 20.31 -0.82 -17.70
CA VAL A 302 21.77 -0.67 -17.70
C VAL A 302 22.18 -0.06 -19.04
N GLU A 303 22.97 1.02 -18.97
CA GLU A 303 23.47 1.75 -20.14
C GLU A 303 24.45 0.90 -20.97
#